data_219862921525a6a8a539ec46a566dc01
#
_entry.id   219862921525a6a8a539ec46a566dc01
#
_cell.length_a   1.000
_cell.length_b   1.000
_cell.length_c   1.000
_cell.angle_alpha   90.00
_cell.angle_beta   90.00
_cell.angle_gamma   90.00
#
_symmetry.space_group_name_H-M   'P 1'
#
loop_
_entity.id
_entity.type
_entity.pdbx_description
1 polymer ?
#
loop_
_entity_poly.entity_id
_entity_poly.type
_entity_poly.pdbx_seq_one_letter_code
_entity_poly.pdbx_strand_id
1 'polypeptide(L)'
;MPQYQNLFTTVTATGPIQPGVPLGHGNSPRLGQPVLFYWLGKIGNAQLGPIYLGGLGLASLVCGLIAFVTIGFNMLASVNYDPIQFVRQLFWLALEPPPPSYGLQMPPLNQGGWWIITGIFLTASLFLWWARTYRRARELGMGTHVAWAFAAAIWLYLVLGLFRPILMGSWGEAVPYGIFPHLDWTAAFSLRYGNLFYNPFHALSIVFLYGSALLFAMHGATILAVTRFGGEREIEQITDRGTASERAALFWRWTMGFNATMESIHRWAWWFAVLCPITGGIGILLTGTVVDNWYLWAIKHGVAPPYPEIFPAVVDPALLSGAKP
;
A
#
# COMPACT_ATOMS: atom_id res chain seq x y z
N MET A 1 12.68 -16.31 30.86
CA MET A 1 12.34 -16.88 29.54
C MET A 1 10.96 -16.41 29.15
N PRO A 2 10.72 -16.04 27.90
CA PRO A 2 9.39 -15.70 27.47
C PRO A 2 8.48 -16.93 27.61
N GLN A 3 7.38 -16.77 28.31
CA GLN A 3 6.41 -17.84 28.46
C GLN A 3 5.26 -17.62 27.50
N TYR A 4 5.01 -18.58 26.67
CA TYR A 4 3.90 -18.53 25.72
C TYR A 4 2.71 -19.21 26.36
N GLN A 5 1.85 -18.43 26.98
CA GLN A 5 0.79 -18.94 27.81
C GLN A 5 -0.51 -19.20 27.05
N ASN A 6 -0.72 -18.57 25.89
CA ASN A 6 -1.93 -18.68 25.08
C ASN A 6 -1.72 -18.13 23.66
N LEU A 7 -2.78 -18.04 22.87
CA LEU A 7 -2.76 -17.47 21.53
C LEU A 7 -2.56 -15.95 21.55
N PHE A 8 -2.79 -15.31 22.69
CA PHE A 8 -2.65 -13.87 22.81
C PHE A 8 -1.21 -13.49 23.15
N THR A 9 -0.82 -12.30 22.73
CA THR A 9 0.50 -11.79 22.95
C THR A 9 0.66 -11.29 24.40
N THR A 10 1.73 -11.71 25.05
CA THR A 10 2.15 -11.15 26.34
C THR A 10 3.32 -10.21 26.17
N VAL A 11 3.44 -9.21 27.06
CA VAL A 11 4.58 -8.30 27.09
C VAL A 11 5.59 -8.80 28.11
N THR A 12 6.84 -8.98 27.69
CA THR A 12 7.94 -9.31 28.59
C THR A 12 9.00 -8.22 28.53
N ALA A 13 9.46 -7.78 29.69
CA ALA A 13 10.59 -6.88 29.78
C ALA A 13 11.91 -7.63 29.57
N THR A 14 12.86 -7.00 28.90
CA THR A 14 14.19 -7.58 28.62
C THR A 14 15.24 -7.16 29.65
N GLY A 15 14.85 -6.43 30.67
CA GLY A 15 15.72 -5.89 31.70
C GLY A 15 15.89 -4.37 31.65
N PRO A 16 16.69 -3.79 32.54
CA PRO A 16 16.91 -2.35 32.57
C PRO A 16 17.68 -1.87 31.34
N ILE A 17 17.46 -0.64 30.92
CA ILE A 17 18.24 0.01 29.87
C ILE A 17 19.68 0.16 30.34
N GLN A 18 20.62 -0.31 29.54
CA GLN A 18 22.05 -0.26 29.84
C GLN A 18 22.70 0.88 29.06
N PRO A 19 23.40 1.81 29.74
CA PRO A 19 24.13 2.88 29.07
C PRO A 19 25.14 2.33 28.06
N GLY A 20 25.21 2.95 26.88
CA GLY A 20 26.15 2.55 25.83
C GLY A 20 25.71 1.34 24.98
N VAL A 21 24.62 0.68 25.33
CA VAL A 21 24.05 -0.39 24.51
C VAL A 21 22.96 0.20 23.61
N PRO A 22 23.06 0.04 22.28
CA PRO A 22 22.02 0.52 21.38
C PRO A 22 20.66 -0.11 21.70
N LEU A 23 19.59 0.64 21.54
CA LEU A 23 18.23 0.11 21.60
C LEU A 23 18.07 -1.00 20.56
N GLY A 24 17.35 -2.06 20.91
CA GLY A 24 17.23 -3.25 20.06
C GLY A 24 18.20 -4.38 20.42
N HIS A 25 19.19 -4.10 21.24
CA HIS A 25 20.16 -5.10 21.72
C HIS A 25 19.83 -5.61 23.12
N GLY A 26 18.57 -5.83 23.42
CA GLY A 26 18.10 -6.43 24.66
C GLY A 26 17.51 -5.47 25.70
N ASN A 27 17.47 -4.17 25.41
CA ASN A 27 16.95 -3.15 26.34
C ASN A 27 15.48 -2.79 26.15
N SER A 28 14.89 -3.21 25.03
CA SER A 28 13.49 -2.90 24.72
C SER A 28 12.55 -3.98 25.24
N PRO A 29 11.33 -3.61 25.66
CA PRO A 29 10.32 -4.60 25.97
C PRO A 29 9.99 -5.42 24.71
N ARG A 30 9.83 -6.72 24.88
CA ARG A 30 9.43 -7.63 23.80
C ARG A 30 8.01 -8.09 24.03
N LEU A 31 7.26 -8.15 22.96
CA LEU A 31 5.94 -8.78 22.96
C LEU A 31 6.11 -10.30 22.96
N GLY A 32 5.35 -11.00 23.76
CA GLY A 32 5.18 -12.44 23.65
C GLY A 32 4.49 -12.79 22.33
N GLN A 33 4.57 -14.04 21.92
CA GLN A 33 4.08 -14.48 20.63
C GLN A 33 2.79 -15.28 20.77
N PRO A 34 1.81 -15.11 19.87
CA PRO A 34 0.74 -16.08 19.70
C PRO A 34 1.32 -17.47 19.40
N VAL A 35 0.68 -18.52 19.90
CA VAL A 35 1.15 -19.91 19.71
C VAL A 35 1.32 -20.25 18.23
N LEU A 36 0.42 -19.76 17.38
CA LEU A 36 0.52 -19.94 15.92
C LEU A 36 1.85 -19.43 15.36
N PHE A 37 2.29 -18.24 15.75
CA PHE A 37 3.54 -17.66 15.27
C PHE A 37 4.78 -18.20 15.98
N TYR A 38 4.62 -18.81 17.14
CA TYR A 38 5.70 -19.47 17.84
C TYR A 38 6.34 -20.59 17.02
N TRP A 39 5.50 -21.45 16.42
CA TRP A 39 5.99 -22.54 15.57
C TRP A 39 6.65 -22.03 14.30
N LEU A 40 6.10 -20.99 13.68
CA LEU A 40 6.72 -20.31 12.55
C LEU A 40 8.05 -19.67 12.94
N GLY A 41 8.14 -19.15 14.16
CA GLY A 41 9.37 -18.59 14.69
C GLY A 41 10.45 -19.63 15.02
N LYS A 42 10.08 -20.90 15.18
CA LYS A 42 11.07 -21.99 15.38
C LYS A 42 11.79 -22.38 14.09
N ILE A 43 11.23 -22.11 12.93
CA ILE A 43 11.93 -22.15 11.66
C ILE A 43 12.80 -20.90 11.51
N GLY A 44 13.05 -20.24 12.60
CA GLY A 44 13.28 -18.81 12.78
C GLY A 44 14.61 -18.24 12.34
N ASN A 45 15.51 -19.05 11.82
CA ASN A 45 16.75 -18.55 11.23
C ASN A 45 16.75 -18.70 9.71
N ALA A 46 15.57 -18.80 9.10
CA ALA A 46 15.45 -18.86 7.65
C ALA A 46 16.08 -17.60 7.04
N GLN A 47 17.01 -17.84 6.12
CA GLN A 47 17.75 -16.79 5.46
C GLN A 47 17.85 -17.11 3.97
N LEU A 48 17.66 -16.10 3.14
CA LEU A 48 17.82 -16.21 1.70
C LEU A 48 18.99 -15.30 1.28
N GLY A 49 20.17 -15.92 1.00
CA GLY A 49 21.37 -15.16 0.78
C GLY A 49 21.69 -14.27 1.99
N PRO A 50 21.93 -12.96 1.81
CA PRO A 50 22.21 -12.04 2.92
C PRO A 50 20.93 -11.56 3.64
N ILE A 51 19.75 -11.99 3.21
CA ILE A 51 18.46 -11.49 3.72
C ILE A 51 17.93 -12.46 4.78
N TYR A 52 17.75 -11.95 5.99
CA TYR A 52 17.08 -12.66 7.07
C TYR A 52 15.56 -12.60 6.86
N LEU A 53 14.91 -13.76 6.78
CA LEU A 53 13.47 -13.87 6.57
C LEU A 53 12.71 -14.27 7.84
N GLY A 54 13.25 -15.21 8.59
CA GLY A 54 12.53 -15.89 9.67
C GLY A 54 11.40 -16.79 9.14
N GLY A 55 10.66 -17.39 10.06
CA GLY A 55 9.55 -18.28 9.69
C GLY A 55 8.41 -17.54 8.99
N LEU A 56 8.06 -16.35 9.47
CA LEU A 56 7.02 -15.52 8.85
C LEU A 56 7.42 -15.06 7.45
N GLY A 57 8.67 -14.62 7.28
CA GLY A 57 9.18 -14.20 5.98
C GLY A 57 9.24 -15.35 4.98
N LEU A 58 9.62 -16.54 5.41
CA LEU A 58 9.62 -17.72 4.56
C LEU A 58 8.18 -18.11 4.16
N ALA A 59 7.24 -18.13 5.09
CA ALA A 59 5.84 -18.42 4.82
C ALA A 59 5.24 -17.38 3.85
N SER A 60 5.55 -16.11 4.03
CA SER A 60 5.14 -15.04 3.11
C SER A 60 5.68 -15.28 1.70
N LEU A 61 6.97 -15.60 1.59
CA LEU A 61 7.61 -15.88 0.31
C LEU A 61 6.97 -17.07 -0.40
N VAL A 62 6.70 -18.15 0.32
CA VAL A 62 6.06 -19.35 -0.25
C VAL A 62 4.64 -19.01 -0.75
N CYS A 63 3.84 -18.30 0.05
CA CYS A 63 2.51 -17.88 -0.38
C CYS A 63 2.58 -16.94 -1.61
N GLY A 64 3.51 -16.02 -1.61
CA GLY A 64 3.73 -15.12 -2.75
C GLY A 64 4.17 -15.85 -4.01
N LEU A 65 5.04 -16.85 -3.89
CA LEU A 65 5.45 -17.70 -5.00
C LEU A 65 4.29 -18.52 -5.56
N ILE A 66 3.44 -19.09 -4.69
CA ILE A 66 2.23 -19.80 -5.13
C ILE A 66 1.33 -18.86 -5.92
N ALA A 67 1.08 -17.65 -5.43
CA ALA A 67 0.30 -16.66 -6.15
C ALA A 67 0.92 -16.32 -7.51
N PHE A 68 2.21 -16.07 -7.55
CA PHE A 68 2.95 -15.77 -8.78
C PHE A 68 2.87 -16.89 -9.80
N VAL A 69 3.10 -18.13 -9.34
CA VAL A 69 3.07 -19.33 -10.20
C VAL A 69 1.66 -19.58 -10.74
N THR A 70 0.62 -19.43 -9.92
CA THR A 70 -0.76 -19.60 -10.38
C THR A 70 -1.14 -18.56 -11.45
N ILE A 71 -0.71 -17.32 -11.31
CA ILE A 71 -0.88 -16.30 -12.36
C ILE A 71 -0.17 -16.73 -13.64
N GLY A 72 1.10 -17.08 -13.52
CA GLY A 72 1.93 -17.47 -14.68
C GLY A 72 1.39 -18.67 -15.43
N PHE A 73 0.96 -19.71 -14.70
CA PHE A 73 0.37 -20.91 -15.34
C PHE A 73 -0.97 -20.61 -16.03
N ASN A 74 -1.83 -19.76 -15.46
CA ASN A 74 -3.07 -19.36 -16.10
C ASN A 74 -2.81 -18.53 -17.38
N MET A 75 -1.83 -17.63 -17.32
CA MET A 75 -1.40 -16.88 -18.52
C MET A 75 -0.86 -17.83 -19.59
N LEU A 76 -0.03 -18.81 -19.21
CA LEU A 76 0.53 -19.79 -20.11
C LEU A 76 -0.57 -20.68 -20.72
N ALA A 77 -1.53 -21.10 -19.92
CA ALA A 77 -2.68 -21.89 -20.40
C ALA A 77 -3.52 -21.11 -21.42
N SER A 78 -3.67 -19.80 -21.27
CA SER A 78 -4.43 -18.95 -22.19
C SER A 78 -3.82 -18.86 -23.60
N VAL A 79 -2.54 -19.19 -23.76
CA VAL A 79 -1.82 -19.29 -25.04
C VAL A 79 -1.48 -20.75 -25.37
N ASN A 80 -2.25 -21.71 -24.87
CA ASN A 80 -2.09 -23.14 -25.11
C ASN A 80 -0.69 -23.68 -24.78
N TYR A 81 -0.08 -23.15 -23.73
CA TYR A 81 1.28 -23.53 -23.26
C TYR A 81 2.38 -23.31 -24.29
N ASP A 82 2.16 -22.40 -25.23
CA ASP A 82 3.18 -22.01 -26.19
C ASP A 82 4.10 -20.93 -25.58
N PRO A 83 5.36 -21.26 -25.27
CA PRO A 83 6.27 -20.33 -24.61
C PRO A 83 6.61 -19.10 -25.45
N ILE A 84 6.59 -19.24 -26.78
CA ILE A 84 6.87 -18.12 -27.70
C ILE A 84 5.71 -17.13 -27.65
N GLN A 85 4.48 -17.61 -27.72
CA GLN A 85 3.30 -16.76 -27.60
C GLN A 85 3.17 -16.15 -26.20
N PHE A 86 3.53 -16.89 -25.16
CA PHE A 86 3.57 -16.37 -23.81
C PHE A 86 4.50 -15.14 -23.71
N VAL A 87 5.72 -15.25 -24.21
CA VAL A 87 6.68 -14.13 -24.19
C VAL A 87 6.21 -12.96 -25.07
N ARG A 88 5.69 -13.25 -26.26
CA ARG A 88 5.20 -12.21 -27.20
C ARG A 88 4.02 -11.42 -26.65
N GLN A 89 3.13 -12.08 -25.88
CA GLN A 89 1.88 -11.51 -25.41
C GLN A 89 1.89 -11.22 -23.92
N LEU A 90 3.03 -11.38 -23.24
CA LEU A 90 3.14 -11.32 -21.78
C LEU A 90 2.40 -10.12 -21.16
N PHE A 91 2.55 -8.94 -21.73
CA PHE A 91 1.92 -7.72 -21.20
C PHE A 91 0.41 -7.65 -21.45
N TRP A 92 -0.11 -8.47 -22.35
CA TRP A 92 -1.53 -8.54 -22.69
C TRP A 92 -2.27 -9.66 -21.96
N LEU A 93 -1.53 -10.61 -21.37
CA LEU A 93 -2.10 -11.73 -20.68
C LEU A 93 -2.55 -11.33 -19.28
N ALA A 94 -3.60 -11.99 -18.77
CA ALA A 94 -4.11 -11.77 -17.45
C ALA A 94 -4.75 -13.03 -16.86
N LEU A 95 -4.80 -13.07 -15.54
CA LEU A 95 -5.72 -13.92 -14.80
C LEU A 95 -6.91 -13.05 -14.40
N GLU A 96 -8.05 -13.31 -15.00
CA GLU A 96 -9.26 -12.52 -14.83
C GLU A 96 -10.03 -12.91 -13.57
N PRO A 97 -10.70 -11.96 -12.90
CA PRO A 97 -11.67 -12.28 -11.86
C PRO A 97 -12.90 -13.00 -12.46
N PRO A 98 -13.75 -13.60 -11.60
CA PRO A 98 -14.96 -14.28 -12.06
C PRO A 98 -15.91 -13.37 -12.83
N PRO A 99 -16.70 -13.91 -13.75
CA PRO A 99 -17.81 -13.16 -14.36
C PRO A 99 -18.80 -12.66 -13.30
N PRO A 100 -19.45 -11.50 -13.52
CA PRO A 100 -20.43 -10.94 -12.57
C PRO A 100 -21.58 -11.87 -12.20
N SER A 101 -21.94 -12.78 -13.10
CA SER A 101 -23.04 -13.73 -12.91
C SER A 101 -22.85 -14.68 -11.74
N TYR A 102 -21.61 -14.94 -11.33
CA TYR A 102 -21.34 -15.77 -10.13
C TYR A 102 -21.51 -15.02 -8.82
N GLY A 103 -21.63 -13.69 -8.85
CA GLY A 103 -21.70 -12.90 -7.62
C GLY A 103 -20.48 -13.12 -6.73
N LEU A 104 -20.72 -13.47 -5.48
CA LEU A 104 -19.66 -13.79 -4.50
C LEU A 104 -19.42 -15.31 -4.35
N GLN A 105 -20.09 -16.13 -5.15
CA GLN A 105 -19.92 -17.59 -5.11
C GLN A 105 -18.59 -17.98 -5.74
N MET A 106 -18.06 -19.13 -5.29
CA MET A 106 -16.86 -19.71 -5.89
C MET A 106 -17.18 -20.26 -7.27
N PRO A 107 -16.58 -19.72 -8.34
CA PRO A 107 -16.80 -20.21 -9.70
C PRO A 107 -15.92 -21.44 -10.00
N PRO A 108 -16.14 -22.11 -11.14
CA PRO A 108 -15.18 -23.09 -11.65
C PRO A 108 -13.77 -22.49 -11.78
N LEU A 109 -12.75 -23.33 -11.65
CA LEU A 109 -11.36 -22.88 -11.62
C LEU A 109 -10.96 -22.03 -12.83
N ASN A 110 -11.36 -22.46 -14.03
CA ASN A 110 -11.03 -21.76 -15.29
C ASN A 110 -12.00 -20.62 -15.64
N GLN A 111 -12.93 -20.29 -14.75
CA GLN A 111 -13.87 -19.18 -14.88
C GLN A 111 -13.72 -18.17 -13.74
N GLY A 112 -12.51 -17.95 -13.30
CA GLY A 112 -12.18 -17.04 -12.22
C GLY A 112 -11.88 -17.69 -10.88
N GLY A 113 -12.03 -19.02 -10.75
CA GLY A 113 -11.68 -19.74 -9.52
C GLY A 113 -10.19 -19.61 -9.19
N TRP A 114 -9.33 -19.66 -10.17
CA TRP A 114 -7.90 -19.44 -9.99
C TRP A 114 -7.57 -18.02 -9.54
N TRP A 115 -8.35 -17.03 -9.95
CA TRP A 115 -8.20 -15.66 -9.45
C TRP A 115 -8.43 -15.59 -7.94
N ILE A 116 -9.48 -16.27 -7.45
CA ILE A 116 -9.79 -16.32 -6.01
C ILE A 116 -8.67 -17.02 -5.24
N ILE A 117 -8.22 -18.18 -5.71
CA ILE A 117 -7.13 -18.93 -5.07
C ILE A 117 -5.85 -18.08 -5.02
N THR A 118 -5.50 -17.45 -6.13
CA THR A 118 -4.36 -16.53 -6.21
C THR A 118 -4.50 -15.37 -5.21
N GLY A 119 -5.68 -14.79 -5.12
CA GLY A 119 -5.98 -13.71 -4.17
C GLY A 119 -5.83 -14.14 -2.72
N ILE A 120 -6.23 -15.35 -2.38
CA ILE A 120 -6.07 -15.92 -1.03
C ILE A 120 -4.58 -16.01 -0.66
N PHE A 121 -3.75 -16.59 -1.54
CA PHE A 121 -2.31 -16.71 -1.28
C PHE A 121 -1.59 -15.36 -1.28
N LEU A 122 -1.95 -14.45 -2.18
CA LEU A 122 -1.39 -13.11 -2.21
C LEU A 122 -1.74 -12.34 -0.93
N THR A 123 -2.99 -12.42 -0.48
CA THR A 123 -3.44 -11.81 0.77
C THR A 123 -2.68 -12.39 1.96
N ALA A 124 -2.57 -13.71 2.04
CA ALA A 124 -1.78 -14.38 3.09
C ALA A 124 -0.33 -13.92 3.08
N SER A 125 0.29 -13.81 1.91
CA SER A 125 1.66 -13.30 1.76
C SER A 125 1.82 -11.90 2.32
N LEU A 126 0.89 -10.99 1.99
CA LEU A 126 0.93 -9.61 2.50
C LEU A 126 0.78 -9.55 4.02
N PHE A 127 -0.17 -10.28 4.60
CA PHE A 127 -0.38 -10.29 6.05
C PHE A 127 0.80 -10.92 6.80
N LEU A 128 1.37 -12.00 6.27
CA LEU A 128 2.55 -12.63 6.86
C LEU A 128 3.78 -11.72 6.81
N TRP A 129 3.94 -10.99 5.70
CA TRP A 129 5.03 -10.02 5.60
C TRP A 129 4.83 -8.82 6.52
N TRP A 130 3.58 -8.38 6.69
CA TRP A 130 3.26 -7.37 7.67
C TRP A 130 3.63 -7.83 9.10
N ALA A 131 3.21 -9.04 9.46
CA ALA A 131 3.53 -9.62 10.77
C ALA A 131 5.03 -9.73 10.99
N ARG A 132 5.78 -10.12 9.97
CA ARG A 132 7.25 -10.17 10.02
C ARG A 132 7.85 -8.77 10.23
N THR A 133 7.37 -7.78 9.50
CA THR A 133 7.87 -6.40 9.61
C THR A 133 7.61 -5.84 11.01
N TYR A 134 6.41 -6.03 11.53
CA TYR A 134 6.06 -5.63 12.89
C TYR A 134 6.91 -6.34 13.93
N ARG A 135 6.99 -7.65 13.86
CA ARG A 135 7.74 -8.48 14.79
C ARG A 135 9.22 -8.15 14.77
N ARG A 136 9.82 -8.01 13.59
CA ARG A 136 11.26 -7.71 13.48
C ARG A 136 11.60 -6.34 14.06
N ALA A 137 10.75 -5.36 13.85
CA ALA A 137 10.90 -4.06 14.50
C ALA A 137 10.90 -4.18 16.02
N ARG A 138 9.96 -4.97 16.56
CA ARG A 138 9.88 -5.21 18.01
C ARG A 138 11.10 -5.95 18.56
N GLU A 139 11.56 -6.96 17.87
CA GLU A 139 12.76 -7.72 18.27
C GLU A 139 14.01 -6.85 18.33
N LEU A 140 14.12 -5.89 17.41
CA LEU A 140 15.26 -4.96 17.35
C LEU A 140 15.09 -3.73 18.25
N GLY A 141 13.98 -3.62 18.99
CA GLY A 141 13.68 -2.44 19.81
C GLY A 141 13.40 -1.18 19.02
N MET A 142 13.00 -1.33 17.77
CA MET A 142 12.64 -0.22 16.88
C MET A 142 11.16 0.11 16.98
N GLY A 143 10.79 1.31 16.57
CA GLY A 143 9.39 1.67 16.36
C GLY A 143 8.75 0.85 15.24
N THR A 144 7.44 0.66 15.30
CA THR A 144 6.68 -0.18 14.36
C THR A 144 6.03 0.63 13.23
N HIS A 145 6.41 1.89 13.06
CA HIS A 145 5.79 2.81 12.11
C HIS A 145 5.91 2.37 10.64
N VAL A 146 6.95 1.63 10.27
CA VAL A 146 7.09 1.05 8.93
C VAL A 146 6.00 0.00 8.68
N ALA A 147 5.73 -0.87 9.65
CA ALA A 147 4.64 -1.86 9.55
C ALA A 147 3.28 -1.18 9.36
N TRP A 148 3.03 -0.06 10.04
CA TRP A 148 1.76 0.66 9.90
C TRP A 148 1.64 1.42 8.59
N ALA A 149 2.74 1.94 8.04
CA ALA A 149 2.74 2.48 6.68
C ALA A 149 2.45 1.38 5.64
N PHE A 150 3.03 0.21 5.82
CA PHE A 150 2.72 -0.96 5.00
C PHE A 150 1.24 -1.38 5.13
N ALA A 151 0.68 -1.32 6.34
CA ALA A 151 -0.74 -1.57 6.57
C ALA A 151 -1.65 -0.62 5.75
N ALA A 152 -1.25 0.63 5.57
CA ALA A 152 -1.99 1.57 4.73
C ALA A 152 -2.03 1.12 3.25
N ALA A 153 -0.93 0.57 2.73
CA ALA A 153 -0.90 -0.02 1.38
C ALA A 153 -1.80 -1.28 1.30
N ILE A 154 -1.79 -2.11 2.32
CA ILE A 154 -2.66 -3.29 2.41
C ILE A 154 -4.14 -2.87 2.42
N TRP A 155 -4.49 -1.77 3.09
CA TRP A 155 -5.84 -1.21 3.05
C TRP A 155 -6.32 -0.98 1.62
N LEU A 156 -5.55 -0.29 0.79
CA LEU A 156 -5.92 -0.06 -0.62
C LEU A 156 -6.06 -1.38 -1.39
N TYR A 157 -5.14 -2.30 -1.19
CA TYR A 157 -5.22 -3.63 -1.79
C TYR A 157 -6.52 -4.36 -1.39
N LEU A 158 -6.87 -4.35 -0.11
CA LEU A 158 -8.09 -4.99 0.38
C LEU A 158 -9.37 -4.31 -0.12
N VAL A 159 -9.36 -3.00 -0.25
CA VAL A 159 -10.48 -2.26 -0.86
C VAL A 159 -10.71 -2.73 -2.29
N LEU A 160 -9.65 -2.80 -3.09
CA LEU A 160 -9.73 -3.18 -4.50
C LEU A 160 -10.12 -4.65 -4.71
N GLY A 161 -9.61 -5.55 -3.88
CA GLY A 161 -9.77 -6.99 -4.07
C GLY A 161 -10.82 -7.67 -3.19
N LEU A 162 -11.21 -7.03 -2.09
CA LEU A 162 -12.09 -7.66 -1.11
C LEU A 162 -13.28 -6.78 -0.72
N PHE A 163 -13.04 -5.63 -0.12
CA PHE A 163 -14.11 -4.84 0.50
C PHE A 163 -15.09 -4.26 -0.51
N ARG A 164 -14.59 -3.62 -1.56
CA ARG A 164 -15.49 -3.09 -2.59
C ARG A 164 -16.20 -4.19 -3.39
N PRO A 165 -15.54 -5.25 -3.86
CA PRO A 165 -16.22 -6.38 -4.48
C PRO A 165 -17.33 -6.98 -3.61
N ILE A 166 -17.11 -7.12 -2.30
CA ILE A 166 -18.14 -7.61 -1.38
C ILE A 166 -19.32 -6.64 -1.32
N LEU A 167 -19.08 -5.34 -1.17
CA LEU A 167 -20.14 -4.32 -1.15
C LEU A 167 -20.90 -4.23 -2.48
N MET A 168 -20.22 -4.44 -3.59
CA MET A 168 -20.82 -4.48 -4.93
C MET A 168 -21.51 -5.82 -5.23
N GLY A 169 -21.26 -6.84 -4.42
CA GLY A 169 -21.91 -8.15 -4.55
C GLY A 169 -21.31 -9.07 -5.61
N SER A 170 -20.09 -8.80 -6.10
CA SER A 170 -19.45 -9.62 -7.13
C SER A 170 -17.93 -9.51 -7.10
N TRP A 171 -17.27 -10.67 -7.18
CA TRP A 171 -15.81 -10.74 -7.42
C TRP A 171 -15.41 -10.19 -8.79
N GLY A 172 -16.36 -10.14 -9.73
CA GLY A 172 -16.14 -9.55 -11.06
C GLY A 172 -15.80 -8.06 -11.06
N GLU A 173 -16.03 -7.37 -9.94
CA GLU A 173 -15.66 -5.96 -9.77
C GLU A 173 -14.16 -5.78 -9.46
N ALA A 174 -13.44 -6.84 -9.18
CA ALA A 174 -12.03 -6.78 -8.80
C ALA A 174 -11.10 -6.60 -9.99
N VAL A 175 -9.85 -6.24 -9.67
CA VAL A 175 -8.80 -5.97 -10.65
C VAL A 175 -8.23 -7.29 -11.18
N PRO A 176 -8.03 -7.43 -12.51
CA PRO A 176 -7.34 -8.58 -13.08
C PRO A 176 -5.84 -8.55 -12.73
N TYR A 177 -5.23 -9.73 -12.67
CA TYR A 177 -3.77 -9.86 -12.56
C TYR A 177 -3.16 -9.90 -13.97
N GLY A 178 -2.71 -8.76 -14.44
CA GLY A 178 -2.08 -8.62 -15.75
C GLY A 178 -1.52 -7.21 -15.92
N ILE A 179 -0.46 -7.06 -16.69
CA ILE A 179 0.23 -5.77 -16.83
C ILE A 179 -0.67 -4.75 -17.52
N PHE A 180 -0.97 -4.92 -18.81
CA PHE A 180 -1.89 -4.02 -19.52
C PHE A 180 -3.35 -4.21 -19.11
N PRO A 181 -3.85 -5.42 -18.85
CA PRO A 181 -5.23 -5.58 -18.42
C PRO A 181 -5.60 -4.82 -17.14
N HIS A 182 -4.72 -4.69 -16.14
CA HIS A 182 -5.04 -3.87 -14.98
C HIS A 182 -5.05 -2.36 -15.26
N LEU A 183 -4.30 -1.90 -16.26
CA LEU A 183 -4.36 -0.52 -16.75
C LEU A 183 -5.67 -0.26 -17.50
N ASP A 184 -6.08 -1.20 -18.36
CA ASP A 184 -7.36 -1.13 -19.07
C ASP A 184 -8.54 -1.15 -18.10
N TRP A 185 -8.46 -1.99 -17.06
CA TRP A 185 -9.43 -2.01 -15.97
C TRP A 185 -9.54 -0.64 -15.30
N THR A 186 -8.42 0.00 -15.01
CA THR A 186 -8.36 1.32 -14.37
C THR A 186 -9.02 2.39 -15.23
N ALA A 187 -8.73 2.41 -16.52
CA ALA A 187 -9.34 3.34 -17.46
C ALA A 187 -10.86 3.12 -17.59
N ALA A 188 -11.28 1.86 -17.72
CA ALA A 188 -12.69 1.49 -17.81
C ALA A 188 -13.45 1.85 -16.52
N PHE A 189 -12.85 1.63 -15.36
CA PHE A 189 -13.41 2.02 -14.07
C PHE A 189 -13.65 3.52 -13.99
N SER A 190 -12.67 4.33 -14.37
CA SER A 190 -12.81 5.78 -14.39
C SER A 190 -13.92 6.25 -15.34
N LEU A 191 -13.98 5.70 -16.56
CA LEU A 191 -15.02 6.04 -17.53
C LEU A 191 -16.41 5.64 -17.04
N ARG A 192 -16.56 4.45 -16.46
CA ARG A 192 -17.84 3.96 -15.95
C ARG A 192 -18.43 4.87 -14.88
N TYR A 193 -17.59 5.44 -14.03
CA TYR A 193 -18.03 6.23 -12.87
C TYR A 193 -17.84 7.74 -13.03
N GLY A 194 -17.83 8.22 -14.25
CA GLY A 194 -17.87 9.64 -14.55
C GLY A 194 -16.54 10.38 -14.37
N ASN A 195 -15.43 9.71 -14.56
CA ASN A 195 -14.09 10.24 -14.45
C ASN A 195 -13.62 10.43 -12.99
N LEU A 196 -12.68 9.59 -12.57
CA LEU A 196 -12.11 9.61 -11.22
C LEU A 196 -11.39 10.92 -10.87
N PHE A 197 -11.00 11.74 -11.83
CA PHE A 197 -10.45 13.06 -11.55
C PHE A 197 -11.43 13.96 -10.77
N TYR A 198 -12.73 13.73 -10.91
CA TYR A 198 -13.76 14.46 -10.14
C TYR A 198 -14.05 13.85 -8.77
N ASN A 199 -13.48 12.70 -8.46
CA ASN A 199 -13.56 12.11 -7.12
C ASN A 199 -12.63 12.89 -6.17
N PRO A 200 -13.17 13.56 -5.14
CA PRO A 200 -12.37 14.39 -4.24
C PRO A 200 -11.34 13.58 -3.44
N PHE A 201 -11.64 12.32 -3.11
CA PHE A 201 -10.68 11.45 -2.44
C PHE A 201 -9.53 11.03 -3.35
N HIS A 202 -9.81 10.77 -4.62
CA HIS A 202 -8.79 10.51 -5.61
C HIS A 202 -7.89 11.75 -5.81
N ALA A 203 -8.50 12.93 -5.90
CA ALA A 203 -7.75 14.19 -5.98
C ALA A 203 -6.84 14.39 -4.75
N LEU A 204 -7.35 14.13 -3.55
CA LEU A 204 -6.59 14.22 -2.31
C LEU A 204 -5.46 13.17 -2.26
N SER A 205 -5.73 11.94 -2.72
CA SER A 205 -4.72 10.90 -2.85
C SER A 205 -3.56 11.32 -3.77
N ILE A 206 -3.86 11.98 -4.89
CA ILE A 206 -2.86 12.54 -5.80
C ILE A 206 -2.03 13.62 -5.11
N VAL A 207 -2.66 14.50 -4.32
CA VAL A 207 -1.94 15.52 -3.53
C VAL A 207 -0.93 14.85 -2.59
N PHE A 208 -1.32 13.80 -1.89
CA PHE A 208 -0.40 13.06 -1.02
C PHE A 208 0.67 12.30 -1.81
N LEU A 209 0.34 11.75 -2.97
CA LEU A 209 1.31 11.10 -3.85
C LEU A 209 2.41 12.06 -4.28
N TYR A 210 2.04 13.21 -4.82
CA TYR A 210 3.03 14.21 -5.25
C TYR A 210 3.72 14.87 -4.07
N GLY A 211 3.02 15.05 -2.95
CA GLY A 211 3.61 15.51 -1.71
C GLY A 211 4.67 14.55 -1.17
N SER A 212 4.43 13.24 -1.26
CA SER A 212 5.43 12.22 -0.92
C SER A 212 6.66 12.32 -1.82
N ALA A 213 6.46 12.46 -3.12
CA ALA A 213 7.56 12.64 -4.08
C ALA A 213 8.34 13.93 -3.80
N LEU A 214 7.63 15.01 -3.52
CA LEU A 214 8.23 16.32 -3.18
C LEU A 214 9.10 16.23 -1.92
N LEU A 215 8.56 15.64 -0.85
CA LEU A 215 9.29 15.48 0.42
C LEU A 215 10.52 14.59 0.25
N PHE A 216 10.40 13.51 -0.54
CA PHE A 216 11.55 12.66 -0.84
C PHE A 216 12.64 13.42 -1.59
N ALA A 217 12.27 14.17 -2.61
CA ALA A 217 13.21 14.99 -3.38
C ALA A 217 13.88 16.08 -2.51
N MET A 218 13.08 16.78 -1.71
CA MET A 218 13.56 17.84 -0.83
C MET A 218 14.48 17.28 0.27
N HIS A 219 14.08 16.20 0.94
CA HIS A 219 14.86 15.59 2.00
C HIS A 219 16.17 15.00 1.46
N GLY A 220 16.09 14.25 0.37
CA GLY A 220 17.27 13.67 -0.26
C GLY A 220 18.28 14.71 -0.70
N ALA A 221 17.84 15.79 -1.36
CA ALA A 221 18.69 16.89 -1.76
C ALA A 221 19.32 17.61 -0.54
N THR A 222 18.54 17.78 0.53
CA THR A 222 18.99 18.43 1.76
C THR A 222 20.08 17.61 2.45
N ILE A 223 19.87 16.30 2.59
CA ILE A 223 20.86 15.40 3.22
C ILE A 223 22.17 15.42 2.42
N LEU A 224 22.10 15.33 1.10
CA LEU A 224 23.30 15.42 0.26
C LEU A 224 24.02 16.77 0.42
N ALA A 225 23.28 17.86 0.59
CA ALA A 225 23.85 19.18 0.80
C ALA A 225 24.55 19.33 2.15
N VAL A 226 24.14 18.59 3.19
CA VAL A 226 24.71 18.65 4.55
C VAL A 226 25.56 17.44 4.91
N THR A 227 25.85 16.55 3.97
CA THR A 227 26.68 15.36 4.19
C THR A 227 28.09 15.69 4.62
N ARG A 228 28.66 16.80 4.14
CA ARG A 228 29.97 17.28 4.62
C ARG A 228 30.00 17.62 6.12
N PHE A 229 28.84 17.75 6.74
CA PHE A 229 28.67 17.97 8.19
C PHE A 229 28.12 16.73 8.91
N GLY A 230 28.11 15.57 8.26
CA GLY A 230 27.59 14.32 8.83
C GLY A 230 26.07 14.19 8.79
N GLY A 231 25.38 14.92 7.91
CA GLY A 231 23.92 14.93 7.82
C GLY A 231 23.29 13.60 7.42
N GLU A 232 24.03 12.69 6.76
CA GLU A 232 23.58 11.34 6.42
C GLU A 232 23.39 10.44 7.65
N ARG A 233 23.97 10.80 8.78
CA ARG A 233 23.79 10.12 10.06
C ARG A 233 22.55 10.67 10.78
N GLU A 234 21.40 10.40 10.22
CA GLU A 234 20.13 11.00 10.65
C GLU A 234 19.73 10.59 12.06
N ILE A 235 20.00 9.36 12.45
CA ILE A 235 19.66 8.86 13.80
C ILE A 235 20.47 9.60 14.86
N GLU A 236 21.77 9.78 14.65
CA GLU A 236 22.65 10.54 15.54
C GLU A 236 22.27 12.02 15.57
N GLN A 237 21.89 12.60 14.44
CA GLN A 237 21.41 13.98 14.35
C GLN A 237 20.09 14.23 15.10
N ILE A 238 19.24 13.19 15.19
CA ILE A 238 18.01 13.25 15.99
C ILE A 238 18.32 13.15 17.47
N THR A 239 19.17 12.22 17.85
CA THR A 239 19.53 11.95 19.24
C THR A 239 20.37 13.08 19.85
N ASP A 240 21.31 13.60 19.09
CA ASP A 240 22.20 14.70 19.47
C ASP A 240 22.34 15.66 18.29
N ARG A 241 21.51 16.70 18.29
CA ARG A 241 21.38 17.63 17.18
C ARG A 241 22.70 18.35 16.90
N GLY A 242 23.26 18.12 15.70
CA GLY A 242 24.48 18.74 15.23
C GLY A 242 24.23 19.85 14.19
N THR A 243 25.33 20.43 13.72
CA THR A 243 25.31 21.54 12.77
C THR A 243 24.68 21.17 11.42
N ALA A 244 24.73 19.88 11.01
CA ALA A 244 24.06 19.43 9.79
C ALA A 244 22.56 19.66 9.85
N SER A 245 21.91 19.23 10.96
CA SER A 245 20.48 19.47 11.18
C SER A 245 20.12 20.94 11.24
N GLU A 246 20.95 21.75 11.91
CA GLU A 246 20.72 23.19 12.02
C GLU A 246 20.83 23.88 10.65
N ARG A 247 21.83 23.54 9.86
CA ARG A 247 22.03 24.11 8.51
C ARG A 247 20.91 23.71 7.56
N ALA A 248 20.47 22.47 7.60
CA ALA A 248 19.34 21.97 6.82
C ALA A 248 18.05 22.74 7.15
N ALA A 249 17.77 22.94 8.44
CA ALA A 249 16.61 23.68 8.90
C ALA A 249 16.67 25.15 8.47
N LEU A 250 17.81 25.81 8.64
CA LEU A 250 17.99 27.21 8.28
C LEU A 250 17.86 27.45 6.78
N PHE A 251 18.35 26.55 5.95
CA PHE A 251 18.18 26.65 4.49
C PHE A 251 16.71 26.81 4.11
N TRP A 252 15.85 25.93 4.61
CA TRP A 252 14.42 25.97 4.30
C TRP A 252 13.72 27.15 4.96
N ARG A 253 14.08 27.47 6.20
CA ARG A 253 13.50 28.63 6.89
C ARG A 253 13.79 29.94 6.17
N TRP A 254 14.98 30.11 5.64
CA TRP A 254 15.34 31.32 4.91
C TRP A 254 14.82 31.35 3.48
N THR A 255 14.50 30.22 2.90
CA THR A 255 13.98 30.14 1.52
C THR A 255 12.46 30.21 1.46
N MET A 256 11.75 29.48 2.33
CA MET A 256 10.29 29.41 2.28
C MET A 256 9.57 29.86 3.56
N GLY A 257 10.31 30.27 4.59
CA GLY A 257 9.75 30.84 5.82
C GLY A 257 9.38 29.83 6.91
N PHE A 258 9.47 28.54 6.65
CA PHE A 258 9.24 27.46 7.62
C PHE A 258 10.18 26.29 7.34
N ASN A 259 10.33 25.42 8.33
CA ASN A 259 11.21 24.26 8.25
C ASN A 259 10.70 23.13 9.13
N ALA A 260 11.19 21.93 8.87
CA ALA A 260 11.08 20.79 9.76
C ALA A 260 12.39 20.57 10.53
N THR A 261 12.37 19.68 11.49
CA THR A 261 13.58 19.11 12.11
C THR A 261 13.96 17.81 11.40
N MET A 262 15.14 17.27 11.74
CA MET A 262 15.54 15.96 11.21
C MET A 262 14.53 14.86 11.59
N GLU A 263 14.02 14.86 12.79
CA GLU A 263 12.98 13.90 13.22
C GLU A 263 11.64 14.19 12.53
N SER A 264 11.16 15.42 12.55
CA SER A 264 9.82 15.75 12.07
C SER A 264 9.67 15.60 10.56
N ILE A 265 10.73 15.75 9.77
CA ILE A 265 10.62 15.52 8.33
C ILE A 265 10.23 14.09 7.99
N HIS A 266 10.70 13.12 8.78
CA HIS A 266 10.30 11.73 8.62
C HIS A 266 8.83 11.51 8.99
N ARG A 267 8.32 12.22 10.00
CA ARG A 267 6.88 12.17 10.36
C ARG A 267 6.01 12.75 9.24
N TRP A 268 6.40 13.86 8.64
CA TRP A 268 5.71 14.43 7.48
C TRP A 268 5.69 13.45 6.32
N ALA A 269 6.85 12.88 5.98
CA ALA A 269 6.97 11.89 4.91
C ALA A 269 6.10 10.65 5.19
N TRP A 270 6.08 10.17 6.44
CA TRP A 270 5.27 9.04 6.85
C TRP A 270 3.77 9.29 6.65
N TRP A 271 3.28 10.45 7.10
CA TRP A 271 1.87 10.81 6.95
C TRP A 271 1.46 10.93 5.49
N PHE A 272 2.27 11.55 4.65
CA PHE A 272 1.98 11.63 3.22
C PHE A 272 1.94 10.23 2.57
N ALA A 273 2.90 9.37 2.91
CA ALA A 273 2.94 8.00 2.40
C ALA A 273 1.73 7.15 2.84
N VAL A 274 1.22 7.37 4.05
CA VAL A 274 0.06 6.67 4.59
C VAL A 274 -1.25 7.22 4.05
N LEU A 275 -1.39 8.53 3.98
CA LEU A 275 -2.65 9.17 3.58
C LEU A 275 -2.95 8.98 2.09
N CYS A 276 -1.96 8.77 1.25
CA CYS A 276 -2.19 8.48 -0.17
C CYS A 276 -3.05 7.22 -0.37
N PRO A 277 -2.65 6.02 0.10
CA PRO A 277 -3.47 4.82 -0.05
C PRO A 277 -4.74 4.85 0.80
N ILE A 278 -4.75 5.48 1.97
CA ILE A 278 -5.95 5.59 2.81
C ILE A 278 -7.02 6.39 2.09
N THR A 279 -6.70 7.57 1.59
CA THR A 279 -7.68 8.41 0.88
C THR A 279 -8.08 7.81 -0.46
N GLY A 280 -7.14 7.23 -1.19
CA GLY A 280 -7.41 6.51 -2.44
C GLY A 280 -8.35 5.32 -2.22
N GLY A 281 -8.13 4.56 -1.17
CA GLY A 281 -8.99 3.43 -0.79
C GLY A 281 -10.41 3.88 -0.42
N ILE A 282 -10.55 4.94 0.35
CA ILE A 282 -11.86 5.52 0.66
C ILE A 282 -12.56 5.95 -0.62
N GLY A 283 -11.86 6.64 -1.51
CA GLY A 283 -12.41 7.11 -2.77
C GLY A 283 -12.90 5.98 -3.68
N ILE A 284 -12.15 4.89 -3.77
CA ILE A 284 -12.55 3.70 -4.52
C ILE A 284 -13.74 3.01 -3.85
N LEU A 285 -13.74 2.90 -2.53
CA LEU A 285 -14.82 2.26 -1.78
C LEU A 285 -16.16 2.99 -1.96
N LEU A 286 -16.13 4.31 -2.05
CA LEU A 286 -17.33 5.13 -2.30
C LEU A 286 -17.82 5.05 -3.75
N THR A 287 -16.97 4.68 -4.68
CA THR A 287 -17.28 4.65 -6.11
C THR A 287 -18.14 3.44 -6.45
N GLY A 288 -19.35 3.69 -6.96
CA GLY A 288 -20.32 2.65 -7.29
C GLY A 288 -21.15 2.18 -6.10
N THR A 289 -20.75 2.47 -4.88
CA THR A 289 -21.48 2.11 -3.65
C THR A 289 -22.34 3.27 -3.15
N VAL A 290 -21.78 4.46 -3.14
CA VAL A 290 -22.43 5.71 -2.69
C VAL A 290 -22.57 6.69 -3.85
N VAL A 291 -21.56 6.83 -4.68
CA VAL A 291 -21.55 7.76 -5.83
C VAL A 291 -21.38 6.97 -7.12
N ASP A 292 -22.33 7.08 -8.02
CA ASP A 292 -22.32 6.36 -9.31
C ASP A 292 -21.68 7.14 -10.45
N ASN A 293 -21.55 8.47 -10.30
CA ASN A 293 -20.94 9.33 -11.31
C ASN A 293 -20.30 10.55 -10.66
N TRP A 294 -18.99 10.59 -10.67
CA TRP A 294 -18.25 11.67 -10.02
C TRP A 294 -18.35 13.00 -10.72
N TYR A 295 -18.47 13.02 -12.05
CA TYR A 295 -18.67 14.28 -12.77
C TYR A 295 -20.02 14.94 -12.40
N LEU A 296 -21.11 14.16 -12.35
CA LEU A 296 -22.42 14.66 -11.94
C LEU A 296 -22.42 15.09 -10.47
N TRP A 297 -21.76 14.33 -9.62
CA TRP A 297 -21.57 14.71 -8.22
C TRP A 297 -20.85 16.06 -8.11
N ALA A 298 -19.76 16.24 -8.86
CA ALA A 298 -18.97 17.47 -8.86
C ALA A 298 -19.77 18.68 -9.34
N ILE A 299 -20.58 18.55 -10.39
CA ILE A 299 -21.46 19.59 -10.87
C ILE A 299 -22.49 19.96 -9.78
N LYS A 300 -23.14 18.97 -9.20
CA LYS A 300 -24.15 19.17 -8.15
C LYS A 300 -23.59 19.93 -6.96
N HIS A 301 -22.33 19.72 -6.62
CA HIS A 301 -21.67 20.35 -5.48
C HIS A 301 -20.84 21.59 -5.86
N GLY A 302 -20.89 22.03 -7.11
CA GLY A 302 -20.21 23.24 -7.57
C GLY A 302 -18.68 23.14 -7.62
N VAL A 303 -18.12 21.92 -7.69
CA VAL A 303 -16.67 21.68 -7.72
C VAL A 303 -16.18 21.16 -9.07
N ALA A 304 -17.05 20.99 -10.05
CA ALA A 304 -16.62 20.73 -11.43
C ALA A 304 -16.12 22.02 -12.08
N PRO A 305 -15.13 21.92 -12.97
CA PRO A 305 -14.83 23.04 -13.82
C PRO A 305 -15.89 23.02 -14.92
N PRO A 306 -16.88 23.76 -14.85
CA PRO A 306 -17.33 24.33 -16.04
C PRO A 306 -17.62 25.71 -15.71
N TYR A 307 -16.87 26.34 -16.22
CA TYR A 307 -17.30 27.63 -16.58
C TYR A 307 -17.91 27.44 -17.97
N PRO A 308 -19.27 27.30 -18.12
CA PRO A 308 -19.91 27.08 -19.41
C PRO A 308 -19.55 28.17 -20.39
N GLU A 309 -19.18 29.35 -19.89
CA GLU A 309 -18.69 30.49 -20.64
C GLU A 309 -17.31 30.23 -21.28
N ILE A 310 -16.48 29.37 -20.65
CA ILE A 310 -15.15 29.04 -21.14
C ILE A 310 -15.13 27.68 -21.85
N PHE A 311 -15.87 26.69 -21.32
CA PHE A 311 -15.95 25.32 -21.82
C PHE A 311 -17.39 24.88 -22.08
N PRO A 312 -18.12 25.54 -23.00
CA PRO A 312 -19.56 25.28 -23.18
C PRO A 312 -19.87 23.86 -23.65
N ALA A 313 -18.92 23.19 -24.30
CA ALA A 313 -19.08 21.82 -24.77
C ALA A 313 -18.91 20.76 -23.66
N VAL A 314 -18.42 21.13 -22.47
CA VAL A 314 -18.18 20.20 -21.37
C VAL A 314 -19.40 20.06 -20.46
N VAL A 315 -20.31 21.03 -20.48
CA VAL A 315 -21.50 21.05 -19.64
C VAL A 315 -22.75 20.92 -20.48
N ASP A 316 -23.40 19.76 -20.41
CA ASP A 316 -24.73 19.59 -20.99
C ASP A 316 -25.78 20.08 -19.98
N PRO A 317 -26.58 21.11 -20.32
CA PRO A 317 -27.65 21.61 -19.45
C PRO A 317 -28.64 20.54 -18.99
N ALA A 318 -28.86 19.49 -19.78
CA ALA A 318 -29.73 18.38 -19.43
C ALA A 318 -29.17 17.57 -18.23
N LEU A 319 -27.88 17.46 -18.11
CA LEU A 319 -27.25 16.81 -16.97
C LEU A 319 -27.36 17.61 -15.68
N LEU A 320 -27.41 18.94 -15.79
CA LEU A 320 -27.57 19.85 -14.65
C LEU A 320 -29.01 19.84 -14.09
N SER A 321 -30.01 19.60 -14.94
CA SER A 321 -31.41 19.55 -14.54
C SER A 321 -31.81 18.23 -13.86
N GLY A 322 -30.93 17.24 -13.84
CA GLY A 322 -31.24 15.89 -13.34
C GLY A 322 -32.25 15.13 -14.20
N ALA A 323 -32.61 15.67 -15.38
CA ALA A 323 -33.43 14.95 -16.35
C ALA A 323 -32.66 13.74 -16.85
N LYS A 324 -33.26 12.56 -16.74
CA LYS A 324 -32.71 11.37 -17.41
C LYS A 324 -32.78 11.59 -18.91
N PRO A 325 -31.74 11.15 -19.66
CA PRO A 325 -31.80 11.21 -21.11
C PRO A 325 -32.96 10.40 -21.69
#